data_4690b266c7345ebe3fde2ffd79b5e344
#
_entry.id   4690b266c7345ebe3fde2ffd79b5e344
#
_cell.length_a   1.000
_cell.length_b   1.000
_cell.length_c   1.000
_cell.angle_alpha   90.00
_cell.angle_beta   90.00
_cell.angle_gamma   90.00
#
_symmetry.space_group_name_H-M   'P 1'
#
loop_
_entity.id
_entity.type
_entity.pdbx_description
1 polymer ?
#
loop_
_entity_poly.entity_id
_entity_poly.type
_entity_poly.pdbx_seq_one_letter_code
_entity_poly.pdbx_strand_id
1 'polypeptide(L)'
;MSFVVVALACLATLPNSVVGSQAITDAPTTDMVRRTDDLFNGFGTKGTPVDECAADPVPGASFEDNKFIFNEIEGVDDGLGPVYNAPGCGDCHDNSDIGGISQIRELRAGTFAGGIFSNPPGNQNQSLIQLRSIAAAIQERIDVVPTINTADFRTTLNTIGDGFIEAIDSNTINAIRLGQPAGFVGTLIQVPVVEAGGAVRAARFGWKNQHASLLSFSGDAYLNEMGITNPFDGSNGLTENDSLGRSVAAFDTVADPEDEGEDVEAFAAFMRQTRAPGRGTINAAAQRGETLFAQIGCSICHTPSIVTVAPGTAINQGAFIVPAALGNKRIRPFSDFLLHDIGTGDGIVQNGGQGTRNMMRTPPLWGVRTRPELMHDGLSLTFNSAIQRHAGVGGTFVRNNFNALTAGQRADIIAFLSSL
;
A
#
# COMPACT_ATOMS: atom_id res chain seq x y z
N MET A 1 -31.21 -24.23 -58.59
CA MET A 1 -30.24 -23.12 -58.55
C MET A 1 -29.70 -23.06 -57.13
N SER A 2 -28.56 -23.69 -56.90
CA SER A 2 -27.86 -23.71 -55.60
C SER A 2 -26.86 -22.60 -55.59
N PHE A 3 -26.96 -21.68 -54.61
CA PHE A 3 -25.94 -20.67 -54.36
C PHE A 3 -24.89 -21.24 -53.40
N VAL A 4 -23.65 -21.38 -53.89
CA VAL A 4 -22.49 -21.67 -53.09
C VAL A 4 -21.96 -20.34 -52.55
N VAL A 5 -22.02 -20.14 -51.22
CA VAL A 5 -21.34 -19.01 -50.55
C VAL A 5 -19.90 -19.44 -50.25
N VAL A 6 -18.97 -18.82 -50.93
CA VAL A 6 -17.54 -18.98 -50.64
C VAL A 6 -17.20 -17.97 -49.53
N ALA A 7 -16.91 -18.49 -48.36
CA ALA A 7 -16.35 -17.68 -47.26
C ALA A 7 -14.85 -17.48 -47.51
N LEU A 8 -14.46 -16.26 -47.81
CA LEU A 8 -13.04 -15.83 -47.84
C LEU A 8 -12.53 -15.66 -46.42
N ALA A 9 -11.73 -16.61 -45.94
CA ALA A 9 -11.02 -16.43 -44.67
C ALA A 9 -9.85 -15.47 -44.89
N CYS A 10 -9.96 -14.26 -44.35
CA CYS A 10 -8.85 -13.32 -44.23
C CYS A 10 -7.89 -13.83 -43.15
N LEU A 11 -6.82 -14.52 -43.54
CA LEU A 11 -5.67 -14.76 -42.65
C LEU A 11 -4.93 -13.45 -42.48
N ALA A 12 -5.23 -12.74 -41.36
CA ALA A 12 -4.38 -11.67 -40.89
C ALA A 12 -3.08 -12.29 -40.37
N THR A 13 -1.99 -12.14 -41.09
CA THR A 13 -0.64 -12.40 -40.58
C THR A 13 -0.34 -11.32 -39.56
N LEU A 14 -0.43 -11.66 -38.26
CA LEU A 14 0.09 -10.83 -37.21
C LEU A 14 1.60 -10.64 -37.43
N PRO A 15 2.12 -9.41 -37.43
CA PRO A 15 3.56 -9.22 -37.49
C PRO A 15 4.15 -9.82 -36.23
N ASN A 16 5.10 -10.73 -36.38
CA ASN A 16 6.01 -11.16 -35.32
C ASN A 16 6.81 -9.92 -34.89
N SER A 17 6.26 -9.12 -33.97
CA SER A 17 7.04 -8.13 -33.25
C SER A 17 8.01 -8.90 -32.35
N VAL A 18 9.25 -9.01 -32.78
CA VAL A 18 10.38 -9.32 -31.90
C VAL A 18 10.35 -8.22 -30.83
N VAL A 19 9.78 -8.53 -29.68
CA VAL A 19 9.88 -7.67 -28.50
C VAL A 19 11.35 -7.71 -28.12
N GLY A 20 12.13 -6.77 -28.65
CA GLY A 20 13.49 -6.54 -28.20
C GLY A 20 13.42 -6.30 -26.69
N SER A 21 14.28 -6.95 -25.91
CA SER A 21 14.31 -6.74 -24.47
C SER A 21 14.52 -5.24 -24.22
N GLN A 22 13.47 -4.55 -23.76
CA GLN A 22 13.60 -3.14 -23.40
C GLN A 22 14.62 -3.01 -22.27
N ALA A 23 15.55 -2.07 -22.42
CA ALA A 23 16.58 -1.83 -21.41
C ALA A 23 15.94 -1.43 -20.07
N ILE A 24 16.53 -1.91 -18.98
CA ILE A 24 16.16 -1.47 -17.64
C ILE A 24 16.55 0.00 -17.51
N THR A 25 15.60 0.85 -17.09
CA THR A 25 15.82 2.27 -16.84
C THR A 25 15.43 2.62 -15.40
N ASP A 26 15.97 3.72 -14.87
CA ASP A 26 15.51 4.20 -13.57
C ASP A 26 14.05 4.69 -13.67
N ALA A 27 13.27 4.44 -12.62
CA ALA A 27 11.91 4.93 -12.53
C ALA A 27 11.90 6.47 -12.48
N PRO A 28 10.95 7.14 -13.14
CA PRO A 28 10.79 8.57 -13.01
C PRO A 28 10.42 8.93 -11.56
N THR A 29 10.96 10.03 -11.05
CA THR A 29 10.75 10.47 -9.67
C THR A 29 10.10 11.84 -9.60
N THR A 30 9.42 12.11 -8.48
CA THR A 30 8.82 13.41 -8.16
C THR A 30 9.44 14.01 -6.91
N ASP A 31 9.45 15.34 -6.80
CA ASP A 31 9.87 16.05 -5.59
C ASP A 31 8.69 16.19 -4.62
N MET A 32 8.67 15.36 -3.60
CA MET A 32 7.61 15.35 -2.57
C MET A 32 7.68 16.53 -1.58
N VAL A 33 8.70 17.35 -1.64
CA VAL A 33 8.85 18.53 -0.75
C VAL A 33 8.03 19.71 -1.26
N ARG A 34 7.78 19.75 -2.56
CA ARG A 34 6.99 20.77 -3.22
C ARG A 34 5.70 20.13 -3.70
N ARG A 35 4.57 20.71 -3.35
CA ARG A 35 3.30 20.39 -4.03
C ARG A 35 3.48 20.79 -5.49
N THR A 36 3.71 19.82 -6.34
CA THR A 36 3.83 19.98 -7.78
C THR A 36 2.79 19.10 -8.43
N ASP A 37 2.17 19.60 -9.49
CA ASP A 37 1.30 18.77 -10.33
C ASP A 37 2.10 17.75 -11.15
N ASP A 38 3.39 17.56 -10.84
CA ASP A 38 4.31 16.65 -11.52
C ASP A 38 4.39 15.29 -10.81
N LEU A 39 3.26 14.73 -10.41
CA LEU A 39 3.18 13.37 -9.87
C LEU A 39 3.07 12.30 -10.97
N PHE A 40 2.61 12.68 -12.15
CA PHE A 40 2.31 11.76 -13.24
C PHE A 40 3.57 11.12 -13.85
N ASN A 41 3.58 9.81 -13.97
CA ASN A 41 4.73 9.04 -14.47
C ASN A 41 4.76 8.83 -15.99
N GLY A 42 3.84 9.43 -16.74
CA GLY A 42 3.71 9.22 -18.18
C GLY A 42 2.94 7.93 -18.54
N PHE A 43 2.16 7.42 -17.65
CA PHE A 43 1.29 6.28 -17.81
C PHE A 43 0.08 6.65 -18.66
N GLY A 44 0.11 6.34 -19.93
CA GLY A 44 -0.90 6.81 -20.87
C GLY A 44 -0.78 8.30 -21.21
N THR A 45 -1.55 8.75 -22.14
CA THR A 45 -1.71 10.18 -22.45
C THR A 45 -2.61 10.81 -21.39
N LYS A 46 -2.35 12.06 -21.03
CA LYS A 46 -3.39 12.91 -20.43
C LYS A 46 -4.55 12.87 -21.40
N GLY A 47 -5.51 12.01 -21.13
CA GLY A 47 -6.66 11.83 -21.98
C GLY A 47 -7.59 13.02 -21.91
N THR A 48 -8.65 12.95 -22.67
CA THR A 48 -9.81 13.79 -22.42
C THR A 48 -10.33 13.44 -21.04
N PRO A 49 -10.67 14.46 -20.19
CA PRO A 49 -11.31 14.19 -18.92
C PRO A 49 -12.41 13.15 -19.10
N VAL A 50 -12.47 12.15 -18.26
CA VAL A 50 -13.53 11.19 -18.24
C VAL A 50 -14.63 11.76 -17.35
N ASP A 51 -15.79 11.98 -17.92
CA ASP A 51 -16.99 12.38 -17.15
C ASP A 51 -17.45 11.23 -16.23
N GLU A 52 -16.95 10.03 -16.49
CA GLU A 52 -17.21 8.81 -15.75
C GLU A 52 -15.92 8.01 -15.69
N CYS A 53 -15.61 7.42 -14.56
CA CYS A 53 -14.50 6.49 -14.46
C CYS A 53 -14.73 5.34 -15.41
N ALA A 54 -13.88 5.20 -16.40
CA ALA A 54 -13.99 4.10 -17.34
C ALA A 54 -13.64 2.78 -16.64
N ALA A 55 -14.32 1.72 -17.03
CA ALA A 55 -14.03 0.36 -16.56
C ALA A 55 -12.58 -0.09 -16.80
N ASP A 56 -11.83 0.66 -17.60
CA ASP A 56 -10.37 0.53 -17.76
C ASP A 56 -9.71 1.89 -17.47
N PRO A 57 -9.41 2.18 -16.21
CA PRO A 57 -8.85 3.46 -15.77
C PRO A 57 -7.45 3.72 -16.30
N VAL A 58 -6.86 2.78 -17.00
CA VAL A 58 -5.48 2.87 -17.47
C VAL A 58 -5.40 3.48 -18.88
N PRO A 59 -6.15 3.08 -19.89
CA PRO A 59 -6.19 3.75 -21.18
C PRO A 59 -7.32 4.76 -21.26
N GLY A 60 -7.02 6.04 -21.15
CA GLY A 60 -7.97 7.11 -21.46
C GLY A 60 -8.40 7.97 -20.28
N ALA A 61 -8.30 7.49 -19.04
CA ALA A 61 -8.55 8.31 -17.87
C ALA A 61 -7.40 9.29 -17.64
N SER A 62 -7.69 10.56 -17.41
CA SER A 62 -6.64 11.52 -17.10
C SER A 62 -6.14 11.34 -15.68
N PHE A 63 -4.86 11.65 -15.46
CA PHE A 63 -4.29 11.65 -14.13
C PHE A 63 -5.01 12.64 -13.19
N GLU A 64 -5.41 13.78 -13.71
CA GLU A 64 -6.12 14.81 -12.96
C GLU A 64 -7.50 14.35 -12.52
N ASP A 65 -8.23 13.62 -13.36
CA ASP A 65 -9.55 13.09 -13.00
C ASP A 65 -9.43 12.02 -11.92
N ASN A 66 -8.51 11.07 -12.08
CA ASN A 66 -8.26 10.05 -11.07
C ASN A 66 -7.76 10.65 -9.74
N LYS A 67 -6.94 11.72 -9.80
CA LYS A 67 -6.50 12.47 -8.62
C LYS A 67 -7.68 13.19 -7.96
N PHE A 68 -8.59 13.76 -8.74
CA PHE A 68 -9.77 14.43 -8.24
C PHE A 68 -10.67 13.45 -7.49
N ILE A 69 -10.99 12.30 -8.09
CA ILE A 69 -11.81 11.26 -7.48
C ILE A 69 -11.14 10.71 -6.20
N PHE A 70 -9.83 10.46 -6.22
CA PHE A 70 -9.09 10.05 -5.01
C PHE A 70 -9.16 11.08 -3.87
N ASN A 71 -9.41 12.35 -4.18
CA ASN A 71 -9.49 13.44 -3.20
C ASN A 71 -10.93 13.91 -2.95
N GLU A 72 -11.91 13.25 -3.51
CA GLU A 72 -13.32 13.56 -3.31
C GLU A 72 -13.73 13.33 -1.85
N ILE A 73 -14.75 14.08 -1.43
CA ILE A 73 -15.33 13.96 -0.10
C ILE A 73 -16.72 13.40 -0.25
N GLU A 74 -16.90 12.17 0.23
CA GLU A 74 -18.17 11.47 0.18
C GLU A 74 -19.13 11.97 1.26
N GLY A 75 -20.39 12.05 0.90
CA GLY A 75 -21.50 12.31 1.80
C GLY A 75 -22.28 11.04 2.13
N VAL A 76 -23.22 11.17 3.07
CA VAL A 76 -24.15 10.05 3.40
C VAL A 76 -25.01 9.68 2.19
N ASP A 77 -25.32 10.64 1.33
CA ASP A 77 -26.11 10.41 0.12
C ASP A 77 -25.30 9.69 -0.96
N ASP A 78 -23.95 9.66 -0.83
CA ASP A 78 -23.02 8.95 -1.69
C ASP A 78 -22.62 7.58 -1.11
N GLY A 79 -23.19 7.18 0.05
CA GLY A 79 -22.93 5.90 0.71
C GLY A 79 -21.98 5.95 1.91
N LEU A 80 -21.47 7.12 2.31
CA LEU A 80 -20.57 7.24 3.44
C LEU A 80 -21.16 6.67 4.74
N GLY A 81 -20.50 5.71 5.32
CA GLY A 81 -20.87 5.14 6.62
C GLY A 81 -21.55 3.78 6.51
N PRO A 82 -22.28 3.38 7.55
CA PRO A 82 -22.70 4.04 8.82
C PRO A 82 -21.57 4.41 9.79
N VAL A 83 -20.45 3.70 9.79
CA VAL A 83 -19.26 4.01 10.57
C VAL A 83 -18.05 4.16 9.64
N TYR A 84 -17.14 5.09 9.95
CA TYR A 84 -16.04 5.44 9.07
C TYR A 84 -14.90 6.15 9.81
N ASN A 85 -13.74 6.25 9.17
CA ASN A 85 -12.59 6.99 9.70
C ASN A 85 -12.47 8.39 9.09
N ALA A 86 -12.64 8.51 7.79
CA ALA A 86 -12.58 9.77 7.05
C ALA A 86 -13.56 9.73 5.86
N PRO A 87 -14.08 10.89 5.41
CA PRO A 87 -14.99 10.94 4.28
C PRO A 87 -14.29 11.01 2.92
N GLY A 88 -12.97 10.91 2.84
CA GLY A 88 -12.21 10.92 1.60
C GLY A 88 -10.79 10.41 1.80
N CYS A 89 -10.22 9.80 0.75
CA CYS A 89 -8.86 9.27 0.80
C CYS A 89 -7.83 10.38 1.09
N GLY A 90 -8.04 11.57 0.52
CA GLY A 90 -7.19 12.75 0.72
C GLY A 90 -7.07 13.21 2.16
N ASP A 91 -8.06 12.98 3.02
CA ASP A 91 -7.98 13.33 4.45
C ASP A 91 -6.81 12.63 5.15
N CYS A 92 -6.55 11.37 4.78
CA CYS A 92 -5.45 10.59 5.32
C CYS A 92 -4.21 10.62 4.41
N HIS A 93 -4.35 10.90 3.12
CA HIS A 93 -3.29 10.85 2.12
C HIS A 93 -3.07 12.22 1.44
N ASP A 94 -2.68 13.27 2.17
CA ASP A 94 -2.54 14.64 1.64
C ASP A 94 -1.14 15.27 1.82
N ASN A 95 -0.28 14.78 2.69
CA ASN A 95 0.99 15.45 2.96
C ASN A 95 2.16 14.67 2.28
N SER A 96 2.97 15.26 1.48
CA SER A 96 3.12 16.66 1.01
C SER A 96 2.28 16.99 -0.22
N ASP A 97 1.59 16.03 -0.80
CA ASP A 97 0.59 16.14 -1.86
C ASP A 97 -0.41 14.99 -1.74
N ILE A 98 -1.51 15.04 -2.50
CA ILE A 98 -2.51 13.96 -2.57
C ILE A 98 -1.82 12.62 -2.86
N GLY A 99 -2.19 11.59 -2.13
CA GLY A 99 -1.50 10.28 -2.14
C GLY A 99 -0.37 10.17 -1.12
N GLY A 100 -0.02 11.23 -0.41
CA GLY A 100 1.03 11.25 0.61
C GLY A 100 0.63 10.60 1.95
N ILE A 101 0.90 11.30 3.03
CA ILE A 101 0.64 10.84 4.41
C ILE A 101 -0.14 11.88 5.19
N SER A 102 -0.62 11.54 6.39
CA SER A 102 -1.13 12.51 7.35
C SER A 102 -0.77 12.12 8.77
N GLN A 103 -1.17 12.95 9.74
CA GLN A 103 -1.11 12.65 11.18
C GLN A 103 -2.34 11.88 11.67
N ILE A 104 -3.32 11.64 10.82
CA ILE A 104 -4.48 10.81 11.14
C ILE A 104 -4.01 9.36 11.25
N ARG A 105 -4.45 8.69 12.31
CA ARG A 105 -4.07 7.30 12.60
C ARG A 105 -5.31 6.45 12.75
N GLU A 106 -5.30 5.27 12.17
CA GLU A 106 -6.32 4.25 12.40
C GLU A 106 -6.11 3.54 13.73
N LEU A 107 -7.19 3.22 14.43
CA LEU A 107 -7.17 2.38 15.63
C LEU A 107 -7.43 0.92 15.24
N ARG A 108 -6.50 0.03 15.59
CA ARG A 108 -6.68 -1.42 15.48
C ARG A 108 -6.83 -2.02 16.86
N ALA A 109 -7.80 -2.93 17.04
CA ALA A 109 -8.07 -3.55 18.33
C ALA A 109 -8.50 -5.02 18.21
N GLY A 110 -8.49 -5.72 19.34
CA GLY A 110 -8.94 -7.11 19.44
C GLY A 110 -8.68 -7.70 20.82
N THR A 111 -8.86 -9.00 20.91
CA THR A 111 -8.69 -9.77 22.15
C THR A 111 -7.48 -10.69 22.01
N PHE A 112 -6.53 -10.60 22.93
CA PHE A 112 -5.45 -11.57 23.04
C PHE A 112 -5.63 -12.41 24.33
N ALA A 113 -5.90 -13.70 24.15
CA ALA A 113 -6.11 -14.61 25.25
C ALA A 113 -5.56 -16.01 24.91
N GLY A 114 -4.94 -16.68 25.85
CA GLY A 114 -4.41 -18.04 25.67
C GLY A 114 -3.37 -18.18 24.54
N GLY A 115 -2.66 -17.10 24.18
CA GLY A 115 -1.70 -17.11 23.08
C GLY A 115 -2.30 -16.84 21.69
N ILE A 116 -3.61 -16.57 21.63
CA ILE A 116 -4.35 -16.34 20.38
C ILE A 116 -4.91 -14.92 20.37
N PHE A 117 -4.66 -14.20 19.27
CA PHE A 117 -5.33 -12.95 18.96
C PHE A 117 -6.62 -13.26 18.18
N SER A 118 -7.70 -12.58 18.55
CA SER A 118 -8.98 -12.60 17.83
C SER A 118 -9.43 -11.17 17.57
N ASN A 119 -9.98 -10.93 16.38
CA ASN A 119 -10.59 -9.64 16.03
C ASN A 119 -11.80 -9.33 16.92
N PRO A 120 -12.28 -8.08 16.95
CA PRO A 120 -13.55 -7.72 17.55
C PRO A 120 -14.70 -8.57 17.00
N PRO A 121 -15.86 -8.65 17.70
CA PRO A 121 -16.95 -9.55 17.32
C PRO A 121 -17.74 -9.13 16.07
N GLY A 122 -17.36 -8.04 15.40
CA GLY A 122 -18.03 -7.50 14.24
C GLY A 122 -17.81 -8.26 12.94
N ASN A 123 -18.17 -7.64 11.85
CA ASN A 123 -18.09 -8.24 10.53
C ASN A 123 -16.64 -8.41 10.06
N GLN A 124 -16.45 -9.19 8.98
CA GLN A 124 -15.25 -9.28 8.14
C GLN A 124 -13.97 -9.78 8.81
N ASN A 125 -13.95 -10.16 10.06
CA ASN A 125 -12.70 -10.48 10.76
C ASN A 125 -11.67 -9.33 10.71
N GLN A 126 -12.15 -8.09 10.76
CA GLN A 126 -11.32 -6.89 10.76
C GLN A 126 -10.97 -6.44 12.18
N SER A 127 -9.82 -5.84 12.33
CA SER A 127 -9.38 -5.26 13.61
C SER A 127 -9.52 -3.75 13.67
N LEU A 128 -9.99 -3.12 12.60
CA LEU A 128 -10.18 -1.66 12.51
C LEU A 128 -11.36 -1.23 13.38
N ILE A 129 -11.20 -0.15 14.10
CA ILE A 129 -12.25 0.52 14.87
C ILE A 129 -12.44 1.91 14.26
N GLN A 130 -13.64 2.19 13.82
CA GLN A 130 -13.94 3.43 13.13
C GLN A 130 -14.03 4.60 14.11
N LEU A 131 -13.40 5.72 13.74
CA LEU A 131 -13.33 6.93 14.56
C LEU A 131 -14.64 7.71 14.58
N ARG A 132 -15.41 7.61 13.51
CA ARG A 132 -16.63 8.42 13.26
C ARG A 132 -17.83 7.54 12.93
N SER A 133 -19.00 8.15 12.99
CA SER A 133 -20.26 7.58 12.56
C SER A 133 -21.22 8.68 12.10
N ILE A 134 -22.17 8.33 11.24
CA ILE A 134 -23.23 9.26 10.81
C ILE A 134 -24.25 9.56 11.93
N ALA A 135 -24.26 8.75 12.99
CA ALA A 135 -25.13 8.97 14.13
C ALA A 135 -24.41 8.59 15.45
N ALA A 136 -24.50 9.44 16.46
CA ALA A 136 -23.84 9.22 17.74
C ALA A 136 -24.21 7.88 18.41
N ALA A 137 -25.40 7.34 18.14
CA ALA A 137 -25.87 6.08 18.72
C ALA A 137 -25.08 4.86 18.23
N ILE A 138 -24.45 4.95 17.09
CA ILE A 138 -23.66 3.86 16.45
C ILE A 138 -22.16 4.12 16.47
N GLN A 139 -21.69 5.18 17.15
CA GLN A 139 -20.24 5.42 17.26
C GLN A 139 -19.53 4.22 17.89
N GLU A 140 -18.45 3.76 17.24
CA GLU A 140 -17.64 2.67 17.77
C GLU A 140 -16.82 3.10 18.98
N ARG A 141 -16.76 2.21 19.96
CA ARG A 141 -16.01 2.41 21.21
C ARG A 141 -15.52 1.08 21.74
N ILE A 142 -14.23 0.94 21.90
CA ILE A 142 -13.63 -0.33 22.40
C ILE A 142 -13.89 -0.57 23.88
N ASP A 143 -14.15 0.49 24.68
CA ASP A 143 -14.43 0.39 26.10
C ASP A 143 -15.78 -0.26 26.43
N VAL A 144 -16.67 -0.38 25.45
CA VAL A 144 -17.96 -1.08 25.61
C VAL A 144 -17.87 -2.58 25.30
N VAL A 145 -16.72 -3.06 24.84
CA VAL A 145 -16.47 -4.49 24.57
C VAL A 145 -15.41 -5.02 25.54
N PRO A 146 -15.83 -5.61 26.68
CA PRO A 146 -14.92 -5.93 27.79
C PRO A 146 -13.80 -6.93 27.44
N THR A 147 -13.95 -7.66 26.35
CA THR A 147 -12.95 -8.64 25.90
C THR A 147 -11.79 -8.02 25.15
N ILE A 148 -11.94 -6.80 24.62
CA ILE A 148 -10.87 -6.10 23.92
C ILE A 148 -9.80 -5.69 24.94
N ASN A 149 -8.60 -6.22 24.77
CA ASN A 149 -7.45 -5.98 25.65
C ASN A 149 -6.15 -5.69 24.88
N THR A 150 -6.22 -5.63 23.58
CA THR A 150 -5.12 -5.28 22.68
C THR A 150 -5.60 -4.20 21.73
N ALA A 151 -4.88 -3.07 21.69
CA ALA A 151 -5.17 -1.99 20.77
C ALA A 151 -3.89 -1.22 20.46
N ASP A 152 -3.77 -0.75 19.22
CA ASP A 152 -2.66 0.10 18.79
C ASP A 152 -3.10 1.00 17.63
N PHE A 153 -2.38 2.08 17.44
CA PHE A 153 -2.59 3.00 16.33
C PHE A 153 -1.62 2.71 15.19
N ARG A 154 -2.08 2.94 13.95
CA ARG A 154 -1.23 2.91 12.77
C ARG A 154 -1.30 4.23 12.01
N THR A 155 -0.13 4.71 11.63
CA THR A 155 0.01 5.90 10.78
C THR A 155 -0.29 5.58 9.33
N THR A 156 -0.71 6.58 8.58
CA THR A 156 -0.92 6.49 7.14
C THR A 156 0.38 6.11 6.41
N LEU A 157 0.28 5.25 5.42
CA LEU A 157 1.35 4.92 4.47
C LEU A 157 1.25 5.83 3.24
N ASN A 158 2.39 6.17 2.66
CA ASN A 158 2.45 6.88 1.40
C ASN A 158 2.05 5.95 0.24
N THR A 159 1.17 6.41 -0.65
CA THR A 159 0.72 5.67 -1.83
C THR A 159 1.43 6.10 -3.12
N ILE A 160 2.20 7.21 -3.07
CA ILE A 160 2.92 7.73 -4.23
C ILE A 160 4.03 6.76 -4.66
N GLY A 161 3.96 6.31 -5.90
CA GLY A 161 4.88 5.33 -6.48
C GLY A 161 4.44 3.88 -6.32
N ASP A 162 3.28 3.61 -5.75
CA ASP A 162 2.82 2.25 -5.46
C ASP A 162 2.55 1.42 -6.72
N GLY A 163 2.28 2.05 -7.87
CA GLY A 163 2.21 1.34 -9.15
C GLY A 163 3.50 0.60 -9.50
N PHE A 164 4.66 1.15 -9.17
CA PHE A 164 5.94 0.42 -9.34
C PHE A 164 6.07 -0.74 -8.36
N ILE A 165 5.54 -0.60 -7.14
CA ILE A 165 5.53 -1.68 -6.14
C ILE A 165 4.61 -2.81 -6.60
N GLU A 166 3.43 -2.49 -7.14
CA GLU A 166 2.51 -3.49 -7.70
C GLU A 166 3.17 -4.29 -8.84
N ALA A 167 3.97 -3.63 -9.68
CA ALA A 167 4.70 -4.22 -10.79
C ALA A 167 5.93 -5.06 -10.39
N ILE A 168 6.22 -5.25 -9.11
CA ILE A 168 7.26 -6.20 -8.67
C ILE A 168 6.71 -7.63 -8.78
N ASP A 169 7.50 -8.53 -9.33
CA ASP A 169 7.15 -9.96 -9.38
C ASP A 169 7.18 -10.60 -7.98
N SER A 170 6.23 -11.50 -7.70
CA SER A 170 6.18 -12.22 -6.42
C SER A 170 7.43 -13.08 -6.18
N ASN A 171 8.01 -13.64 -7.25
CA ASN A 171 9.26 -14.40 -7.15
C ASN A 171 10.45 -13.51 -6.81
N THR A 172 10.44 -12.24 -7.23
CA THR A 172 11.48 -11.26 -6.85
C THR A 172 11.46 -11.02 -5.33
N ILE A 173 10.29 -10.81 -4.73
CA ILE A 173 10.16 -10.66 -3.27
C ILE A 173 10.62 -11.94 -2.55
N ASN A 174 10.23 -13.11 -3.05
CA ASN A 174 10.67 -14.38 -2.49
C ASN A 174 12.18 -14.60 -2.65
N ALA A 175 12.78 -14.20 -3.77
CA ALA A 175 14.22 -14.29 -3.98
C ALA A 175 15.00 -13.39 -3.00
N ILE A 176 14.51 -12.17 -2.74
CA ILE A 176 15.06 -11.29 -1.70
C ILE A 176 15.03 -12.00 -0.36
N ARG A 177 13.88 -12.57 0.04
CA ARG A 177 13.72 -13.34 1.29
C ARG A 177 14.73 -14.48 1.40
N LEU A 178 14.89 -15.26 0.33
CA LEU A 178 15.81 -16.41 0.30
C LEU A 178 17.29 -15.99 0.36
N GLY A 179 17.61 -14.77 -0.06
CA GLY A 179 18.95 -14.19 0.03
C GLY A 179 19.29 -13.59 1.40
N GLN A 180 18.33 -13.45 2.30
CA GLN A 180 18.60 -12.89 3.63
C GLN A 180 19.36 -13.86 4.52
N PRO A 181 20.33 -13.38 5.34
CA PRO A 181 21.05 -14.22 6.28
C PRO A 181 20.14 -14.86 7.32
N ALA A 182 20.53 -16.01 7.84
CA ALA A 182 19.84 -16.66 8.95
C ALA A 182 19.67 -15.68 10.14
N GLY A 183 18.50 -15.65 10.74
CA GLY A 183 18.12 -14.70 11.80
C GLY A 183 17.58 -13.36 11.30
N PHE A 184 17.60 -13.09 9.98
CA PHE A 184 17.03 -11.90 9.36
C PHE A 184 15.94 -12.22 8.34
N VAL A 185 15.68 -13.50 8.09
CA VAL A 185 14.73 -13.93 7.07
C VAL A 185 13.33 -13.45 7.42
N GLY A 186 12.80 -12.57 6.59
CA GLY A 186 11.44 -12.06 6.75
C GLY A 186 10.36 -13.07 6.39
N THR A 187 9.15 -12.83 6.85
CA THR A 187 7.98 -13.64 6.53
C THR A 187 7.31 -13.11 5.27
N LEU A 188 7.25 -13.95 4.25
CA LEU A 188 6.48 -13.69 3.04
C LEU A 188 5.01 -14.00 3.30
N ILE A 189 4.15 -13.03 3.10
CA ILE A 189 2.70 -13.20 3.14
C ILE A 189 2.19 -13.36 1.71
N GLN A 190 1.29 -14.30 1.51
CA GLN A 190 0.56 -14.48 0.28
C GLN A 190 -0.93 -14.24 0.54
N VAL A 191 -1.55 -13.42 -0.29
CA VAL A 191 -2.96 -13.04 -0.16
C VAL A 191 -3.70 -13.24 -1.47
N PRO A 192 -5.00 -13.52 -1.42
CA PRO A 192 -5.83 -13.53 -2.61
C PRO A 192 -5.89 -12.11 -3.22
N VAL A 193 -6.05 -12.06 -4.53
CA VAL A 193 -6.29 -10.84 -5.31
C VAL A 193 -7.72 -10.92 -5.83
N VAL A 194 -8.57 -9.98 -5.43
CA VAL A 194 -10.02 -10.06 -5.67
C VAL A 194 -10.32 -10.04 -7.17
N GLU A 195 -9.77 -9.07 -7.89
CA GLU A 195 -9.96 -8.94 -9.35
C GLU A 195 -9.36 -10.11 -10.16
N ALA A 196 -8.55 -10.93 -9.51
CA ALA A 196 -7.97 -12.14 -10.10
C ALA A 196 -8.72 -13.43 -9.69
N GLY A 197 -9.96 -13.31 -9.24
CA GLY A 197 -10.76 -14.44 -8.78
C GLY A 197 -10.15 -15.16 -7.57
N GLY A 198 -9.43 -14.44 -6.72
CA GLY A 198 -8.79 -14.98 -5.51
C GLY A 198 -7.43 -15.65 -5.77
N ALA A 199 -6.84 -15.53 -6.94
CA ALA A 199 -5.48 -16.02 -7.19
C ALA A 199 -4.48 -15.34 -6.26
N VAL A 200 -3.54 -16.11 -5.69
CA VAL A 200 -2.63 -15.61 -4.65
C VAL A 200 -1.38 -14.95 -5.23
N ARG A 201 -1.00 -13.82 -4.61
CA ARG A 201 0.28 -13.14 -4.86
C ARG A 201 0.99 -12.80 -3.56
N ALA A 202 2.31 -12.55 -3.64
CA ALA A 202 3.06 -11.98 -2.52
C ALA A 202 2.50 -10.61 -2.18
N ALA A 203 2.00 -10.46 -0.96
CA ALA A 203 1.47 -9.21 -0.45
C ALA A 203 2.60 -8.19 -0.24
N ARG A 204 2.27 -6.89 -0.42
CA ARG A 204 3.22 -5.79 -0.40
C ARG A 204 2.64 -4.47 0.08
N PHE A 205 1.33 -4.40 0.27
CA PHE A 205 0.62 -3.19 0.72
C PHE A 205 0.05 -3.35 2.13
N GLY A 206 -0.13 -2.23 2.82
CA GLY A 206 -0.52 -2.18 4.22
C GLY A 206 0.62 -2.52 5.19
N TRP A 207 0.48 -2.13 6.45
CA TRP A 207 1.50 -2.36 7.49
C TRP A 207 1.75 -3.83 7.80
N LYS A 208 0.80 -4.71 7.48
CA LYS A 208 0.89 -6.17 7.74
C LYS A 208 0.70 -7.00 6.47
N ASN A 209 1.09 -6.45 5.32
CA ASN A 209 0.97 -7.15 4.03
C ASN A 209 -0.46 -7.64 3.79
N GLN A 210 -1.42 -6.69 3.77
CA GLN A 210 -2.83 -6.98 3.61
C GLN A 210 -3.19 -7.29 2.17
N HIS A 211 -2.58 -6.59 1.21
CA HIS A 211 -2.92 -6.70 -0.21
C HIS A 211 -1.69 -6.86 -1.11
N ALA A 212 -1.94 -7.41 -2.30
CA ALA A 212 -0.93 -7.60 -3.34
C ALA A 212 -1.24 -6.80 -4.62
N SER A 213 -2.42 -6.22 -4.71
CA SER A 213 -2.96 -5.41 -5.80
C SER A 213 -3.47 -4.08 -5.27
N LEU A 214 -3.35 -3.04 -6.07
CA LEU A 214 -3.88 -1.72 -5.73
C LEU A 214 -5.40 -1.68 -5.84
N LEU A 215 -6.00 -2.42 -6.79
CA LEU A 215 -7.45 -2.47 -6.93
C LEU A 215 -8.11 -3.18 -5.74
N SER A 216 -7.62 -4.38 -5.37
CA SER A 216 -8.11 -5.05 -4.13
C SER A 216 -7.88 -4.20 -2.88
N PHE A 217 -6.80 -3.40 -2.83
CA PHE A 217 -6.53 -2.54 -1.68
C PHE A 217 -7.45 -1.32 -1.65
N SER A 218 -7.73 -0.73 -2.81
CA SER A 218 -8.70 0.38 -2.92
C SER A 218 -10.09 -0.06 -2.47
N GLY A 219 -10.56 -1.21 -2.93
CA GLY A 219 -11.87 -1.74 -2.54
C GLY A 219 -11.96 -2.03 -1.04
N ASP A 220 -10.95 -2.71 -0.47
CA ASP A 220 -10.89 -2.96 0.98
C ASP A 220 -10.86 -1.65 1.79
N ALA A 221 -10.11 -0.65 1.33
CA ALA A 221 -10.01 0.63 2.02
C ALA A 221 -11.31 1.44 1.93
N TYR A 222 -11.98 1.41 0.78
CA TYR A 222 -13.24 2.15 0.60
C TYR A 222 -14.32 1.64 1.54
N LEU A 223 -14.47 0.30 1.66
CA LEU A 223 -15.35 -0.30 2.64
C LEU A 223 -14.90 -0.02 4.08
N ASN A 224 -13.64 -0.32 4.41
CA ASN A 224 -13.21 -0.33 5.81
C ASN A 224 -12.96 1.06 6.38
N GLU A 225 -12.48 2.02 5.59
CA GLU A 225 -12.20 3.38 6.06
C GLU A 225 -13.40 4.33 5.90
N MET A 226 -14.27 4.08 4.92
CA MET A 226 -15.36 4.97 4.56
C MET A 226 -16.75 4.33 4.67
N GLY A 227 -16.84 3.00 4.73
CA GLY A 227 -18.09 2.25 4.83
C GLY A 227 -18.76 2.00 3.49
N ILE A 228 -18.15 2.39 2.37
CA ILE A 228 -18.75 2.30 1.02
C ILE A 228 -18.45 0.95 0.41
N THR A 229 -19.49 0.20 0.08
CA THR A 229 -19.40 -1.13 -0.52
C THR A 229 -19.11 -1.05 -2.01
N ASN A 230 -18.37 -2.04 -2.52
CA ASN A 230 -17.94 -2.09 -3.91
C ASN A 230 -17.61 -3.53 -4.36
N PRO A 231 -17.47 -3.81 -5.67
CA PRO A 231 -17.19 -5.18 -6.16
C PRO A 231 -15.82 -5.75 -5.76
N PHE A 232 -14.89 -4.93 -5.28
CA PHE A 232 -13.49 -5.30 -4.99
C PHE A 232 -13.15 -5.27 -3.50
N ASP A 233 -14.12 -5.05 -2.62
CA ASP A 233 -13.92 -4.91 -1.17
C ASP A 233 -13.58 -6.23 -0.46
N GLY A 234 -13.80 -7.35 -1.12
CA GLY A 234 -13.58 -8.68 -0.55
C GLY A 234 -14.61 -9.09 0.52
N SER A 235 -15.66 -8.32 0.68
CA SER A 235 -16.68 -8.50 1.73
C SER A 235 -17.58 -9.71 1.51
N ASN A 236 -17.61 -10.24 0.30
CA ASN A 236 -18.54 -11.31 -0.11
C ASN A 236 -20.01 -10.92 0.08
N GLY A 237 -20.35 -9.66 -0.13
CA GLY A 237 -21.70 -9.13 -0.06
C GLY A 237 -22.15 -8.74 1.36
N LEU A 238 -21.23 -8.43 2.25
CA LEU A 238 -21.56 -7.70 3.46
C LEU A 238 -21.80 -6.23 3.14
N THR A 239 -22.74 -5.65 3.81
CA THR A 239 -23.31 -4.34 3.51
C THR A 239 -22.97 -3.29 4.56
N GLU A 240 -22.55 -3.70 5.76
CA GLU A 240 -22.20 -2.75 6.80
C GLU A 240 -20.78 -3.03 7.33
N ASN A 241 -20.09 -1.96 7.62
CA ASN A 241 -18.75 -2.02 8.22
C ASN A 241 -18.80 -1.68 9.71
N ASP A 242 -19.24 -2.62 10.54
CA ASP A 242 -19.23 -2.46 12.01
C ASP A 242 -18.34 -3.53 12.66
N SER A 243 -17.20 -3.10 13.18
CA SER A 243 -16.22 -4.00 13.82
C SER A 243 -16.67 -4.51 15.18
N LEU A 244 -17.66 -3.91 15.82
CA LEU A 244 -18.15 -4.32 17.14
C LEU A 244 -19.34 -5.28 17.11
N GLY A 245 -19.83 -5.64 15.92
CA GLY A 245 -20.90 -6.63 15.74
C GLY A 245 -22.29 -6.12 16.13
N ARG A 246 -22.52 -4.82 15.97
CA ARG A 246 -23.84 -4.20 16.16
C ARG A 246 -24.64 -4.25 14.86
N SER A 247 -25.95 -4.20 14.94
CA SER A 247 -26.78 -4.02 13.75
C SER A 247 -26.85 -2.52 13.43
N VAL A 248 -26.26 -2.10 12.35
CA VAL A 248 -26.25 -0.71 11.89
C VAL A 248 -26.99 -0.50 10.56
N ALA A 249 -27.51 -1.56 9.96
CA ALA A 249 -28.24 -1.54 8.69
C ALA A 249 -29.38 -0.49 8.59
N ALA A 250 -29.98 -0.11 9.72
CA ALA A 250 -31.02 0.93 9.73
C ALA A 250 -30.45 2.34 9.43
N PHE A 251 -29.15 2.49 9.47
CA PHE A 251 -28.41 3.74 9.19
C PHE A 251 -27.75 3.72 7.81
N ASP A 252 -27.69 2.57 7.19
CA ASP A 252 -27.30 2.41 5.81
C ASP A 252 -28.52 2.66 4.91
N THR A 253 -28.49 3.77 4.19
CA THR A 253 -29.66 4.28 3.45
C THR A 253 -29.49 4.30 1.94
N VAL A 254 -28.29 4.03 1.46
CA VAL A 254 -27.96 3.88 0.05
C VAL A 254 -27.91 2.39 -0.28
N ALA A 255 -28.29 2.01 -1.47
CA ALA A 255 -28.33 0.59 -1.85
C ALA A 255 -26.96 0.06 -2.25
N ASP A 256 -26.62 -1.14 -1.79
CA ASP A 256 -25.38 -1.82 -2.10
C ASP A 256 -25.35 -2.48 -3.50
N PRO A 257 -24.16 -2.45 -4.16
CA PRO A 257 -23.00 -1.66 -3.78
C PRO A 257 -23.22 -0.18 -4.09
N GLU A 258 -22.73 0.72 -3.25
CA GLU A 258 -22.83 2.17 -3.49
C GLU A 258 -21.89 2.60 -4.62
N ASP A 259 -20.72 2.00 -4.72
CA ASP A 259 -19.80 2.14 -5.86
C ASP A 259 -19.86 0.87 -6.74
N GLU A 260 -20.24 1.01 -8.01
CA GLU A 260 -20.25 -0.11 -8.98
C GLU A 260 -18.82 -0.46 -9.46
N GLY A 261 -17.79 0.19 -8.95
CA GLY A 261 -16.38 -0.09 -9.19
C GLY A 261 -15.60 1.08 -9.80
N GLU A 262 -16.28 2.16 -10.19
CA GLU A 262 -15.67 3.28 -10.89
C GLU A 262 -14.67 4.03 -10.01
N ASP A 263 -15.03 4.32 -8.78
CA ASP A 263 -14.19 5.09 -7.86
C ASP A 263 -12.97 4.29 -7.40
N VAL A 264 -13.16 3.02 -7.02
CA VAL A 264 -12.03 2.16 -6.63
C VAL A 264 -11.06 1.89 -7.78
N GLU A 265 -11.56 1.83 -9.02
CA GLU A 265 -10.72 1.73 -10.21
C GLU A 265 -9.94 3.03 -10.43
N ALA A 266 -10.56 4.21 -10.23
CA ALA A 266 -9.90 5.50 -10.30
C ALA A 266 -8.84 5.68 -9.19
N PHE A 267 -9.11 5.22 -7.96
CA PHE A 267 -8.12 5.23 -6.88
C PHE A 267 -6.89 4.39 -7.23
N ALA A 268 -7.10 3.17 -7.73
CA ALA A 268 -6.01 2.30 -8.17
C ALA A 268 -5.24 2.91 -9.35
N ALA A 269 -5.94 3.53 -10.31
CA ALA A 269 -5.34 4.20 -11.46
C ALA A 269 -4.51 5.42 -11.04
N PHE A 270 -5.00 6.25 -10.12
CA PHE A 270 -4.24 7.37 -9.57
C PHE A 270 -2.91 6.89 -8.97
N MET A 271 -2.95 5.91 -8.07
CA MET A 271 -1.74 5.36 -7.44
C MET A 271 -0.76 4.77 -8.46
N ARG A 272 -1.27 4.04 -9.46
CA ARG A 272 -0.44 3.49 -10.56
C ARG A 272 0.21 4.56 -11.41
N GLN A 273 -0.43 5.70 -11.58
CA GLN A 273 0.04 6.80 -12.42
C GLN A 273 1.05 7.71 -11.72
N THR A 274 1.25 7.59 -10.40
CA THR A 274 2.18 8.44 -9.66
C THR A 274 3.63 8.03 -9.89
N ARG A 275 4.54 9.03 -9.93
CA ARG A 275 5.98 8.82 -9.95
C ARG A 275 6.49 8.28 -8.62
N ALA A 276 7.64 7.61 -8.63
CA ALA A 276 8.28 7.22 -7.39
C ALA A 276 8.80 8.46 -6.61
N PRO A 277 8.75 8.46 -5.27
CA PRO A 277 9.39 9.51 -4.48
C PRO A 277 10.88 9.62 -4.79
N GLY A 278 11.32 10.82 -5.16
CA GLY A 278 12.73 11.13 -5.45
C GLY A 278 13.51 11.43 -4.18
N ARG A 279 14.81 11.31 -4.28
CA ARG A 279 15.71 11.71 -3.19
C ARG A 279 15.85 13.24 -3.12
N GLY A 280 15.99 13.76 -1.92
CA GLY A 280 16.43 15.12 -1.68
C GLY A 280 17.92 15.31 -1.97
N THR A 281 18.54 16.30 -1.34
CA THR A 281 19.96 16.65 -1.57
C THR A 281 20.89 15.51 -1.13
N ILE A 282 21.62 14.96 -2.09
CA ILE A 282 22.65 13.93 -1.85
C ILE A 282 24.02 14.61 -1.72
N ASN A 283 24.39 15.01 -0.50
CA ASN A 283 25.70 15.54 -0.20
C ASN A 283 26.70 14.43 0.17
N ALA A 284 27.97 14.78 0.42
CA ALA A 284 29.00 13.82 0.76
C ALA A 284 28.71 13.04 2.08
N ALA A 285 28.02 13.65 3.04
CA ALA A 285 27.59 12.98 4.26
C ALA A 285 26.54 11.90 3.96
N ALA A 286 25.52 12.23 3.14
CA ALA A 286 24.51 11.27 2.71
C ALA A 286 25.13 10.09 1.93
N GLN A 287 26.11 10.31 1.07
CA GLN A 287 26.81 9.24 0.35
C GLN A 287 27.59 8.30 1.29
N ARG A 288 28.32 8.86 2.28
CA ARG A 288 28.98 8.03 3.31
C ARG A 288 27.94 7.28 4.15
N GLY A 289 26.83 7.95 4.50
CA GLY A 289 25.74 7.37 5.26
C GLY A 289 25.09 6.18 4.55
N GLU A 290 24.89 6.25 3.23
CA GLU A 290 24.36 5.13 2.43
C GLU A 290 25.31 3.92 2.47
N THR A 291 26.62 4.17 2.38
CA THR A 291 27.62 3.11 2.51
C THR A 291 27.59 2.48 3.91
N LEU A 292 27.53 3.31 4.95
CA LEU A 292 27.46 2.83 6.35
C LEU A 292 26.15 2.08 6.62
N PHE A 293 25.02 2.54 6.09
CA PHE A 293 23.71 1.89 6.20
C PHE A 293 23.75 0.44 5.68
N ALA A 294 24.43 0.22 4.56
CA ALA A 294 24.66 -1.13 4.06
C ALA A 294 25.62 -1.93 4.95
N GLN A 295 26.73 -1.33 5.37
CA GLN A 295 27.78 -2.00 6.16
C GLN A 295 27.29 -2.48 7.52
N ILE A 296 26.43 -1.73 8.19
CA ILE A 296 25.90 -2.12 9.51
C ILE A 296 24.69 -3.06 9.43
N GLY A 297 24.20 -3.39 8.22
CA GLY A 297 23.20 -4.41 7.98
C GLY A 297 21.77 -3.89 7.79
N CYS A 298 21.51 -2.57 7.75
CA CYS A 298 20.17 -2.03 7.51
C CYS A 298 19.60 -2.50 6.17
N SER A 299 20.43 -2.60 5.14
CA SER A 299 20.04 -3.03 3.79
C SER A 299 19.62 -4.50 3.68
N ILE A 300 19.71 -5.29 4.73
CA ILE A 300 19.22 -6.67 4.76
C ILE A 300 17.69 -6.69 4.63
N CYS A 301 16.99 -5.81 5.37
CA CYS A 301 15.54 -5.62 5.27
C CYS A 301 15.19 -4.44 4.35
N HIS A 302 15.93 -3.35 4.44
CA HIS A 302 15.78 -2.17 3.59
C HIS A 302 16.52 -2.35 2.26
N THR A 303 16.07 -3.29 1.43
CA THR A 303 16.64 -3.60 0.10
C THR A 303 16.73 -2.35 -0.76
N PRO A 304 17.95 -1.94 -1.20
CA PRO A 304 18.15 -0.63 -1.81
C PRO A 304 17.45 -0.42 -3.14
N SER A 305 17.35 -1.47 -3.96
CA SER A 305 16.72 -1.36 -5.29
C SER A 305 16.11 -2.67 -5.76
N ILE A 306 15.04 -2.55 -6.50
CA ILE A 306 14.31 -3.66 -7.12
C ILE A 306 14.01 -3.27 -8.58
N VAL A 307 13.86 -4.25 -9.45
CA VAL A 307 13.44 -4.05 -10.85
C VAL A 307 12.04 -4.60 -11.04
N THR A 308 11.17 -3.81 -11.65
CA THR A 308 9.81 -4.21 -12.00
C THR A 308 9.80 -5.18 -13.19
N VAL A 309 8.72 -5.92 -13.36
CA VAL A 309 8.55 -6.83 -14.50
C VAL A 309 8.61 -6.08 -15.84
N ALA A 310 8.75 -6.82 -16.94
CA ALA A 310 8.77 -6.22 -18.28
C ALA A 310 7.42 -5.59 -18.66
N PRO A 311 7.39 -4.55 -19.48
CA PRO A 311 6.16 -4.05 -20.08
C PRO A 311 5.41 -5.17 -20.83
N GLY A 312 4.09 -5.14 -20.78
CA GLY A 312 3.22 -6.16 -21.36
C GLY A 312 3.08 -7.42 -20.53
N THR A 313 3.75 -7.51 -19.36
CA THR A 313 3.54 -8.62 -18.43
C THR A 313 2.14 -8.53 -17.84
N ALA A 314 1.38 -9.61 -17.98
CA ALA A 314 0.09 -9.77 -17.32
C ALA A 314 0.31 -10.16 -15.86
N ILE A 315 -0.16 -9.34 -14.92
CA ILE A 315 -0.23 -9.64 -13.50
C ILE A 315 -1.70 -9.73 -13.07
N ASN A 316 -1.97 -10.16 -11.84
CA ASN A 316 -3.33 -10.35 -11.33
C ASN A 316 -4.19 -11.22 -12.27
N GLN A 317 -3.63 -12.34 -12.77
CA GLN A 317 -4.28 -13.23 -13.75
C GLN A 317 -4.71 -12.53 -15.06
N GLY A 318 -4.06 -11.44 -15.42
CA GLY A 318 -4.38 -10.66 -16.62
C GLY A 318 -5.30 -9.47 -16.37
N ALA A 319 -5.80 -9.30 -15.15
CA ALA A 319 -6.59 -8.11 -14.81
C ALA A 319 -5.77 -6.81 -14.90
N PHE A 320 -4.44 -6.91 -14.83
CA PHE A 320 -3.56 -5.75 -15.05
C PHE A 320 -2.39 -6.12 -15.99
N ILE A 321 -2.29 -5.39 -17.09
CA ILE A 321 -1.16 -5.48 -18.04
C ILE A 321 -0.19 -4.34 -17.72
N VAL A 322 1.02 -4.69 -17.29
CA VAL A 322 2.03 -3.70 -16.89
C VAL A 322 2.43 -2.82 -18.08
N PRO A 323 2.18 -1.52 -18.04
CA PRO A 323 2.50 -0.60 -19.15
C PRO A 323 4.00 -0.26 -19.17
N ALA A 324 4.43 0.38 -20.27
CA ALA A 324 5.82 0.80 -20.46
C ALA A 324 6.30 1.78 -19.37
N ALA A 325 5.39 2.59 -18.81
CA ALA A 325 5.69 3.53 -17.73
C ALA A 325 6.14 2.83 -16.43
N LEU A 326 5.62 1.64 -16.16
CA LEU A 326 5.92 0.86 -14.95
C LEU A 326 6.89 -0.30 -15.18
N GLY A 327 6.99 -0.80 -16.40
CA GLY A 327 7.76 -2.00 -16.71
C GLY A 327 9.25 -1.75 -16.96
N ASN A 328 10.11 -2.71 -16.60
CA ASN A 328 11.58 -2.63 -16.67
C ASN A 328 12.15 -1.38 -15.97
N LYS A 329 11.57 -0.97 -14.87
CA LYS A 329 12.02 0.18 -14.09
C LYS A 329 12.81 -0.27 -12.86
N ARG A 330 13.98 0.33 -12.66
CA ARG A 330 14.70 0.22 -11.39
C ARG A 330 14.14 1.25 -10.42
N ILE A 331 13.57 0.76 -9.33
CA ILE A 331 13.09 1.58 -8.22
C ILE A 331 14.03 1.45 -7.04
N ARG A 332 14.00 2.46 -6.13
CA ARG A 332 14.82 2.48 -4.92
C ARG A 332 13.95 2.66 -3.68
N PRO A 333 13.15 1.64 -3.34
CA PRO A 333 12.21 1.74 -2.22
C PRO A 333 12.91 1.63 -0.87
N PHE A 334 14.09 1.04 -0.79
CA PHE A 334 14.73 0.65 0.48
C PHE A 334 13.77 -0.17 1.34
N SER A 335 13.23 -1.23 0.76
CA SER A 335 12.29 -2.17 1.37
C SER A 335 12.40 -3.54 0.71
N ASP A 336 12.20 -4.59 1.48
CA ASP A 336 12.03 -5.97 1.02
C ASP A 336 10.56 -6.40 0.94
N PHE A 337 9.64 -5.56 1.44
CA PHE A 337 8.19 -5.83 1.54
C PHE A 337 7.82 -7.09 2.36
N LEU A 338 8.71 -7.55 3.21
CA LEU A 338 8.48 -8.70 4.10
C LEU A 338 8.05 -8.25 5.49
N LEU A 339 7.45 -9.15 6.26
CA LEU A 339 7.18 -8.92 7.67
C LEU A 339 8.38 -9.31 8.52
N HIS A 340 8.75 -8.43 9.46
CA HIS A 340 9.80 -8.66 10.44
C HIS A 340 9.34 -8.30 11.85
N ASP A 341 9.79 -9.05 12.85
CA ASP A 341 9.69 -8.63 14.25
C ASP A 341 10.86 -7.69 14.56
N ILE A 342 10.56 -6.41 14.60
CA ILE A 342 11.51 -5.35 14.95
C ILE A 342 11.34 -4.84 16.37
N GLY A 343 10.52 -5.51 17.19
CA GLY A 343 10.28 -5.18 18.61
C GLY A 343 9.27 -4.06 18.84
N THR A 344 8.56 -3.61 17.83
CA THR A 344 7.49 -2.60 17.92
C THR A 344 6.20 -3.10 17.28
N GLY A 345 5.94 -4.39 17.28
CA GLY A 345 4.70 -4.93 16.71
C GLY A 345 3.47 -4.50 17.49
N ASP A 346 2.37 -4.27 16.77
CA ASP A 346 1.11 -3.77 17.28
C ASP A 346 0.26 -4.79 18.05
N GLY A 347 0.69 -6.04 18.09
CA GLY A 347 -0.07 -7.11 18.76
C GLY A 347 -1.26 -7.65 17.98
N ILE A 348 -1.50 -7.18 16.77
CA ILE A 348 -2.63 -7.54 15.90
C ILE A 348 -2.22 -8.63 14.91
N VAL A 349 -3.12 -9.57 14.66
CA VAL A 349 -2.98 -10.56 13.58
C VAL A 349 -3.92 -10.16 12.44
N GLN A 350 -3.38 -10.04 11.24
CA GLN A 350 -4.19 -9.87 10.01
C GLN A 350 -3.96 -11.05 9.08
N ASN A 351 -2.76 -11.15 8.50
CA ASN A 351 -2.40 -12.23 7.61
C ASN A 351 -1.24 -13.07 8.19
N GLY A 352 -1.07 -14.30 7.71
CA GLY A 352 0.06 -15.16 8.09
C GLY A 352 -0.07 -15.86 9.45
N GLY A 353 -1.23 -15.78 10.10
CA GLY A 353 -1.52 -16.47 11.36
C GLY A 353 -0.86 -15.84 12.60
N GLN A 354 -1.03 -16.50 13.74
CA GLN A 354 -0.66 -15.97 15.07
C GLN A 354 0.83 -15.62 15.20
N GLY A 355 1.70 -16.29 14.47
CA GLY A 355 3.14 -16.01 14.47
C GLY A 355 3.51 -14.61 13.94
N THR A 356 2.62 -13.96 13.20
CA THR A 356 2.86 -12.61 12.64
C THR A 356 2.42 -11.48 13.55
N ARG A 357 1.86 -11.78 14.72
CA ARG A 357 1.25 -10.81 15.63
C ARG A 357 2.14 -9.60 15.92
N ASN A 358 3.42 -9.81 16.16
CA ASN A 358 4.37 -8.73 16.44
C ASN A 358 5.23 -8.32 15.24
N MET A 359 4.90 -8.82 14.04
CA MET A 359 5.65 -8.49 12.84
C MET A 359 5.01 -7.32 12.09
N MET A 360 5.85 -6.46 11.54
CA MET A 360 5.45 -5.35 10.68
C MET A 360 6.17 -5.45 9.34
N ARG A 361 5.51 -4.99 8.27
CA ARG A 361 6.14 -4.88 6.96
C ARG A 361 7.26 -3.85 7.00
N THR A 362 8.38 -4.15 6.35
CA THR A 362 9.37 -3.11 6.02
C THR A 362 8.73 -2.13 5.04
N PRO A 363 8.34 -0.92 5.46
CA PRO A 363 7.77 0.06 4.54
C PRO A 363 8.87 0.62 3.64
N PRO A 364 8.53 1.13 2.45
CA PRO A 364 9.46 1.92 1.66
C PRO A 364 10.02 3.10 2.47
N LEU A 365 11.33 3.32 2.37
CA LEU A 365 11.97 4.50 2.96
C LEU A 365 12.02 5.68 1.98
N TRP A 366 11.67 5.49 0.71
CA TRP A 366 11.55 6.61 -0.20
C TRP A 366 10.49 7.61 0.29
N GLY A 367 10.75 8.89 0.21
CA GLY A 367 9.89 9.94 0.75
C GLY A 367 9.91 10.05 2.28
N VAL A 368 10.69 9.23 3.00
CA VAL A 368 10.71 9.25 4.48
C VAL A 368 11.14 10.60 5.06
N ARG A 369 11.89 11.41 4.29
CA ARG A 369 12.28 12.77 4.70
C ARG A 369 11.10 13.72 4.90
N THR A 370 9.95 13.41 4.30
CA THR A 370 8.73 14.23 4.42
C THR A 370 7.83 13.80 5.56
N ARG A 371 8.17 12.68 6.24
CA ARG A 371 7.36 12.15 7.33
C ARG A 371 7.75 12.81 8.66
N PRO A 372 6.81 13.48 9.34
CA PRO A 372 7.05 14.04 10.67
C PRO A 372 7.04 12.96 11.76
N GLU A 373 6.34 11.86 11.52
CA GLU A 373 6.16 10.73 12.44
C GLU A 373 6.61 9.44 11.77
N LEU A 374 7.43 8.67 12.47
CA LEU A 374 8.08 7.46 11.97
C LEU A 374 7.60 6.23 12.73
N MET A 375 7.80 5.05 12.16
CA MET A 375 7.29 3.74 12.55
C MET A 375 5.78 3.65 12.29
N HIS A 376 5.21 2.44 12.50
CA HIS A 376 3.78 2.21 12.25
C HIS A 376 2.87 3.00 13.19
N ASP A 377 3.33 3.25 14.41
CA ASP A 377 2.59 3.92 15.49
C ASP A 377 2.82 5.44 15.58
N GLY A 378 3.74 5.97 14.77
CA GLY A 378 4.08 7.40 14.76
C GLY A 378 4.85 7.88 16.01
N LEU A 379 5.27 7.00 16.90
CA LEU A 379 5.88 7.38 18.18
C LEU A 379 7.35 7.77 18.09
N SER A 380 7.93 7.80 16.91
CA SER A 380 9.31 8.24 16.69
C SER A 380 9.33 9.53 15.87
N LEU A 381 9.79 10.62 16.48
CA LEU A 381 9.86 11.95 15.85
C LEU A 381 11.22 12.26 15.21
N THR A 382 12.16 11.33 15.30
CA THR A 382 13.49 11.46 14.70
C THR A 382 13.96 10.12 14.14
N PHE A 383 14.81 10.15 13.12
CA PHE A 383 15.44 8.93 12.59
C PHE A 383 16.23 8.18 13.68
N ASN A 384 16.94 8.90 14.55
CA ASN A 384 17.65 8.26 15.65
C ASN A 384 16.68 7.52 16.59
N SER A 385 15.56 8.12 16.97
CA SER A 385 14.53 7.45 17.79
C SER A 385 13.98 6.20 17.08
N ALA A 386 13.68 6.28 15.80
CA ALA A 386 13.21 5.14 15.02
C ALA A 386 14.24 4.00 14.99
N ILE A 387 15.52 4.30 14.75
CA ILE A 387 16.61 3.31 14.78
C ILE A 387 16.73 2.66 16.15
N GLN A 388 16.64 3.43 17.25
CA GLN A 388 16.75 2.88 18.61
C GLN A 388 15.59 1.94 18.97
N ARG A 389 14.44 2.07 18.32
CA ARG A 389 13.28 1.19 18.52
C ARG A 389 13.35 -0.13 17.74
N HIS A 390 14.38 -0.34 16.90
CA HIS A 390 14.64 -1.63 16.28
C HIS A 390 15.21 -2.59 17.34
N ALA A 391 14.33 -3.23 18.11
CA ALA A 391 14.69 -4.05 19.28
C ALA A 391 14.31 -5.53 19.12
N GLY A 392 13.66 -5.93 18.02
CA GLY A 392 13.35 -7.33 17.70
C GLY A 392 14.59 -8.14 17.27
N VAL A 393 14.37 -9.36 16.80
CA VAL A 393 15.45 -10.35 16.57
C VAL A 393 16.54 -9.79 15.64
N GLY A 394 16.22 -9.44 14.40
CA GLY A 394 17.20 -8.82 13.46
C GLY A 394 17.53 -7.37 13.81
N GLY A 395 16.53 -6.61 14.28
CA GLY A 395 16.65 -5.20 14.60
C GLY A 395 17.69 -4.90 15.69
N THR A 396 17.77 -5.71 16.73
CA THR A 396 18.74 -5.55 17.82
C THR A 396 20.18 -5.57 17.32
N PHE A 397 20.52 -6.47 16.39
CA PHE A 397 21.85 -6.56 15.82
C PHE A 397 22.22 -5.24 15.09
N VAL A 398 21.37 -4.77 14.20
CA VAL A 398 21.61 -3.55 13.41
C VAL A 398 21.67 -2.31 14.29
N ARG A 399 20.76 -2.19 15.28
CA ARG A 399 20.79 -1.13 16.27
C ARG A 399 22.11 -1.10 17.07
N ASN A 400 22.60 -2.25 17.50
CA ASN A 400 23.87 -2.34 18.23
C ASN A 400 25.05 -1.92 17.34
N ASN A 401 25.07 -2.31 16.07
CA ASN A 401 26.05 -1.85 15.10
C ASN A 401 25.99 -0.32 14.91
N PHE A 402 24.79 0.25 14.80
CA PHE A 402 24.61 1.71 14.74
C PHE A 402 25.16 2.40 15.99
N ASN A 403 24.90 1.86 17.17
CA ASN A 403 25.37 2.43 18.43
C ASN A 403 26.89 2.33 18.60
N ALA A 404 27.55 1.35 17.97
CA ALA A 404 29.02 1.21 17.97
C ALA A 404 29.72 2.21 17.03
N LEU A 405 29.00 2.88 16.14
CA LEU A 405 29.57 3.91 15.26
C LEU A 405 29.97 5.16 16.05
N THR A 406 30.93 5.91 15.52
CA THR A 406 31.24 7.26 16.00
C THR A 406 30.04 8.21 15.82
N ALA A 407 30.02 9.31 16.56
CA ALA A 407 28.98 10.33 16.41
C ALA A 407 28.90 10.89 14.97
N GLY A 408 30.07 11.09 14.31
CA GLY A 408 30.10 11.53 12.92
C GLY A 408 29.49 10.51 11.95
N GLN A 409 29.80 9.23 12.11
CA GLN A 409 29.25 8.17 11.28
C GLN A 409 27.72 8.00 11.48
N ARG A 410 27.24 8.13 12.72
CA ARG A 410 25.79 8.15 12.96
C ARG A 410 25.13 9.36 12.28
N ALA A 411 25.76 10.53 12.34
CA ALA A 411 25.26 11.72 11.63
C ALA A 411 25.24 11.53 10.10
N ASP A 412 26.20 10.82 9.53
CA ASP A 412 26.22 10.48 8.11
C ASP A 412 25.01 9.58 7.73
N ILE A 413 24.68 8.56 8.55
CA ILE A 413 23.48 7.73 8.34
C ILE A 413 22.19 8.57 8.43
N ILE A 414 22.11 9.48 9.39
CA ILE A 414 20.95 10.39 9.50
C ILE A 414 20.86 11.29 8.26
N ALA A 415 21.98 11.81 7.76
CA ALA A 415 22.02 12.60 6.53
C ALA A 415 21.54 11.79 5.30
N PHE A 416 21.90 10.50 5.24
CA PHE A 416 21.40 9.60 4.20
C PHE A 416 19.87 9.44 4.30
N LEU A 417 19.33 9.07 5.47
CA LEU A 417 17.88 8.92 5.67
C LEU A 417 17.13 10.22 5.39
N SER A 418 17.72 11.38 5.76
CA SER A 418 17.15 12.69 5.45
C SER A 418 17.19 13.03 3.95
N SER A 419 17.88 12.25 3.13
CA SER A 419 17.91 12.39 1.68
C SER A 419 16.93 11.47 0.96
N LEU A 420 16.32 10.51 1.67
CA LEU A 420 15.31 9.60 1.13
C LEU A 420 13.90 10.22 1.29
#